data_5b743493b4b3bae044b4fe6c89891730
#
_entry.id   5b743493b4b3bae044b4fe6c89891730
#
_cell.length_a   1.000
_cell.length_b   1.000
_cell.length_c   1.000
_cell.angle_alpha   90.00
_cell.angle_beta   90.00
_cell.angle_gamma   90.00
#
_symmetry.space_group_name_H-M   'P 1'
#
loop_
_entity.id
_entity.type
_entity.pdbx_description
1 polymer ?
#
loop_
_entity_poly.entity_id
_entity_poly.type
_entity_poly.pdbx_seq_one_letter_code
_entity_poly.pdbx_strand_id
1 'polypeptide(L)'
;MAISKDDIVERNFRITNNNAIDMHVGKRVRLRRTLLGMSQEQLGAELNVTFQQVQKYERGANRISASWLWDISQILDVPISYFFDDMSEGTMRSSPRWISRGDSAGALNGEQIKDPMARRETLELVRTYYTIEKPAVRKRMP
;
A
#
# COMPACT_ATOMS: atom_id res chain seq x y z
N MET A 1 24.51 -2.66 29.46
CA MET A 1 23.71 -3.89 29.27
C MET A 1 23.61 -4.24 27.81
N ALA A 2 24.04 -5.43 27.47
CA ALA A 2 23.90 -5.93 26.09
C ALA A 2 22.42 -6.28 25.83
N ILE A 3 21.87 -5.79 24.74
CA ILE A 3 20.54 -6.18 24.27
C ILE A 3 20.64 -7.61 23.76
N SER A 4 19.78 -8.51 24.22
CA SER A 4 19.79 -9.90 23.77
C SER A 4 19.35 -10.00 22.30
N LYS A 5 19.75 -11.09 21.61
CA LYS A 5 19.28 -11.36 20.26
C LYS A 5 17.76 -11.49 20.20
N ASP A 6 17.17 -12.04 21.24
CA ASP A 6 15.73 -12.23 21.32
C ASP A 6 14.99 -10.90 21.44
N ASP A 7 15.55 -9.94 22.20
CA ASP A 7 15.00 -8.59 22.28
C ASP A 7 15.05 -7.85 20.95
N ILE A 8 16.12 -8.06 20.18
CA ILE A 8 16.26 -7.47 18.84
C ILE A 8 15.25 -8.09 17.88
N VAL A 9 15.09 -9.41 17.92
CA VAL A 9 14.12 -10.12 17.06
C VAL A 9 12.71 -9.69 17.42
N GLU A 10 12.37 -9.61 18.71
CA GLU A 10 11.05 -9.16 19.15
C GLU A 10 10.78 -7.71 18.78
N ARG A 11 11.78 -6.84 18.93
CA ARG A 11 11.67 -5.44 18.52
C ARG A 11 11.45 -5.31 17.01
N ASN A 12 12.20 -6.05 16.21
CA ASN A 12 12.06 -6.07 14.76
C ASN A 12 10.70 -6.64 14.35
N PHE A 13 10.23 -7.67 15.05
CA PHE A 13 8.91 -8.24 14.83
C PHE A 13 7.79 -7.23 15.09
N ARG A 14 7.88 -6.47 16.18
CA ARG A 14 6.90 -5.40 16.49
C ARG A 14 6.94 -4.29 15.45
N ILE A 15 8.12 -3.85 15.04
CA ILE A 15 8.30 -2.82 14.00
C ILE A 15 7.68 -3.30 12.68
N THR A 16 7.80 -4.58 12.35
CA THR A 16 7.30 -5.13 11.09
C THR A 16 5.80 -5.40 11.10
N ASN A 17 5.22 -5.78 12.25
CA ASN A 17 3.82 -6.20 12.33
C ASN A 17 2.83 -5.07 12.62
N ASN A 18 3.29 -3.93 13.15
CA ASN A 18 2.45 -2.77 13.46
C ASN A 18 2.91 -1.53 12.71
N ASN A 19 3.46 -1.69 11.53
CA ASN A 19 3.91 -0.56 10.72
C ASN A 19 2.72 0.23 10.21
N ALA A 20 2.82 1.57 10.28
CA ALA A 20 1.73 2.45 9.86
C ALA A 20 1.39 2.32 8.37
N ILE A 21 2.35 1.94 7.52
CA ILE A 21 2.10 1.66 6.10
C ILE A 21 1.25 0.41 5.96
N ASP A 22 1.57 -0.66 6.69
CA ASP A 22 0.76 -1.89 6.66
C ASP A 22 -0.66 -1.64 7.16
N MET A 23 -0.83 -0.80 8.17
CA MET A 23 -2.14 -0.37 8.67
C MET A 23 -2.91 0.45 7.62
N HIS A 24 -2.22 1.35 6.92
CA HIS A 24 -2.83 2.16 5.86
C HIS A 24 -3.30 1.28 4.71
N VAL A 25 -2.47 0.37 4.24
CA VAL A 25 -2.83 -0.59 3.19
C VAL A 25 -4.04 -1.42 3.61
N GLY A 26 -4.06 -1.91 4.84
CA GLY A 26 -5.21 -2.65 5.39
C GLY A 26 -6.50 -1.83 5.38
N LYS A 27 -6.44 -0.56 5.75
CA LYS A 27 -7.61 0.35 5.70
C LYS A 27 -8.09 0.57 4.26
N ARG A 28 -7.19 0.67 3.31
CA ARG A 28 -7.54 0.82 1.89
C ARG A 28 -8.20 -0.43 1.33
N VAL A 29 -7.72 -1.61 1.74
CA VAL A 29 -8.37 -2.89 1.41
C VAL A 29 -9.81 -2.89 1.94
N ARG A 30 -9.98 -2.56 3.21
CA ARG A 30 -11.32 -2.50 3.83
C ARG A 30 -12.23 -1.49 3.13
N LEU A 31 -11.72 -0.31 2.83
CA LEU A 31 -12.49 0.73 2.15
C LEU A 31 -13.02 0.22 0.82
N ARG A 32 -12.17 -0.32 -0.02
CA ARG A 32 -12.58 -0.80 -1.34
C ARG A 32 -13.54 -1.98 -1.24
N ARG A 33 -13.24 -2.93 -0.36
CA ARG A 33 -14.13 -4.07 -0.11
C ARG A 33 -15.54 -3.60 0.29
N THR A 34 -15.61 -2.66 1.21
CA THR A 34 -16.87 -2.09 1.70
C THR A 34 -17.62 -1.36 0.59
N LEU A 35 -16.92 -0.57 -0.23
CA LEU A 35 -17.51 0.13 -1.37
C LEU A 35 -18.12 -0.83 -2.40
N LEU A 36 -17.54 -2.02 -2.55
CA LEU A 36 -18.09 -3.05 -3.44
C LEU A 36 -19.21 -3.88 -2.80
N GLY A 37 -19.56 -3.61 -1.55
CA GLY A 37 -20.56 -4.40 -0.81
C GLY A 37 -20.10 -5.82 -0.48
N MET A 38 -18.80 -6.07 -0.48
CA MET A 38 -18.23 -7.40 -0.22
C MET A 38 -17.98 -7.59 1.27
N SER A 39 -18.34 -8.74 1.81
CA SER A 39 -18.00 -9.10 3.19
C SER A 39 -16.56 -9.60 3.31
N GLN A 40 -16.04 -9.63 4.54
CA GLN A 40 -14.74 -10.24 4.81
C GLN A 40 -14.70 -11.72 4.47
N GLU A 41 -15.79 -12.41 4.68
CA GLU A 41 -15.94 -13.83 4.31
C GLU A 41 -15.89 -14.04 2.80
N GLN A 42 -16.53 -13.16 2.03
CA GLN A 42 -16.51 -13.22 0.57
C GLN A 42 -15.11 -12.96 0.04
N LEU A 43 -14.41 -11.96 0.57
CA LEU A 43 -13.03 -11.71 0.17
C LEU A 43 -12.13 -12.88 0.57
N GLY A 44 -12.31 -13.44 1.74
CA GLY A 44 -11.57 -14.63 2.19
C GLY A 44 -11.80 -15.82 1.28
N ALA A 45 -13.02 -16.05 0.84
CA ALA A 45 -13.36 -17.12 -0.10
C ALA A 45 -12.64 -16.96 -1.44
N GLU A 46 -12.62 -15.74 -1.98
CA GLU A 46 -11.91 -15.44 -3.23
C GLU A 46 -10.39 -15.62 -3.10
N LEU A 47 -9.83 -15.28 -1.95
CA LEU A 47 -8.40 -15.44 -1.67
C LEU A 47 -8.02 -16.84 -1.18
N ASN A 48 -9.01 -17.69 -0.90
CA ASN A 48 -8.81 -18.98 -0.27
C ASN A 48 -8.11 -18.88 1.11
N VAL A 49 -8.53 -17.90 1.89
CA VAL A 49 -8.10 -17.70 3.28
C VAL A 49 -9.33 -17.52 4.19
N THR A 50 -9.12 -17.63 5.49
CA THR A 50 -10.22 -17.44 6.46
C THR A 50 -10.59 -15.96 6.58
N PHE A 51 -11.81 -15.68 7.05
CA PHE A 51 -12.21 -14.29 7.30
C PHE A 51 -11.38 -13.65 8.43
N GLN A 52 -10.90 -14.45 9.41
CA GLN A 52 -9.99 -13.97 10.44
C GLN A 52 -8.68 -13.47 9.84
N GLN A 53 -8.18 -14.13 8.80
CA GLN A 53 -6.99 -13.69 8.09
C GLN A 53 -7.24 -12.36 7.37
N VAL A 54 -8.40 -12.19 6.75
CA VAL A 54 -8.82 -10.92 6.14
C VAL A 54 -8.88 -9.81 7.20
N GLN A 55 -9.44 -10.09 8.36
CA GLN A 55 -9.47 -9.12 9.47
C GLN A 55 -8.07 -8.68 9.88
N LYS A 56 -7.13 -9.61 9.97
CA LYS A 56 -5.73 -9.30 10.32
C LYS A 56 -5.08 -8.44 9.25
N TYR A 57 -5.33 -8.71 7.97
CA TYR A 57 -4.85 -7.87 6.88
C TYR A 57 -5.41 -6.44 6.97
N GLU A 58 -6.71 -6.31 7.18
CA GLU A 58 -7.38 -5.00 7.22
C GLU A 58 -6.98 -4.16 8.45
N ARG A 59 -6.58 -4.80 9.55
CA ARG A 59 -6.06 -4.12 10.73
C ARG A 59 -4.57 -3.79 10.64
N GLY A 60 -3.86 -4.33 9.67
CA GLY A 60 -2.41 -4.22 9.60
C GLY A 60 -1.69 -5.07 10.63
N ALA A 61 -2.41 -5.99 11.31
CA ALA A 61 -1.81 -6.93 12.26
C ALA A 61 -0.90 -7.93 11.57
N ASN A 62 -1.23 -8.31 10.35
CA ASN A 62 -0.39 -9.12 9.48
C ASN A 62 -0.03 -8.31 8.23
N ARG A 63 1.23 -8.39 7.84
CA ARG A 63 1.71 -7.80 6.62
C ARG A 63 1.17 -8.58 5.42
N ILE A 64 0.66 -7.86 4.43
CA ILE A 64 0.23 -8.45 3.16
C ILE A 64 1.46 -8.56 2.26
N SER A 65 1.77 -9.79 1.82
CA SER A 65 2.84 -9.99 0.86
C SER A 65 2.50 -9.37 -0.50
N ALA A 66 3.51 -9.11 -1.31
CA ALA A 66 3.31 -8.55 -2.64
C ALA A 66 2.39 -9.41 -3.51
N SER A 67 2.52 -10.74 -3.44
CA SER A 67 1.66 -11.66 -4.20
C SER A 67 0.21 -11.64 -3.72
N TRP A 68 -0.03 -11.60 -2.41
CA TRP A 68 -1.37 -11.46 -1.87
C TRP A 68 -1.98 -10.09 -2.21
N LEU A 69 -1.18 -9.04 -2.16
CA LEU A 69 -1.65 -7.70 -2.53
C LEU A 69 -2.04 -7.64 -4.02
N TRP A 70 -1.29 -8.32 -4.87
CA TRP A 70 -1.64 -8.46 -6.28
C TRP A 70 -3.01 -9.12 -6.44
N ASP A 71 -3.23 -10.27 -5.80
CA ASP A 71 -4.50 -10.99 -5.87
C ASP A 71 -5.66 -10.15 -5.34
N ILE A 72 -5.47 -9.45 -4.21
CA ILE A 72 -6.47 -8.54 -3.66
C ILE A 72 -6.79 -7.42 -4.67
N SER A 73 -5.80 -6.87 -5.33
CA SER A 73 -6.02 -5.83 -6.35
C SER A 73 -6.87 -6.31 -7.52
N GLN A 74 -6.66 -7.56 -7.93
CA GLN A 74 -7.46 -8.17 -9.01
C GLN A 74 -8.91 -8.43 -8.56
N ILE A 75 -9.10 -8.94 -7.36
CA ILE A 75 -10.43 -9.24 -6.80
C ILE A 75 -11.21 -7.94 -6.58
N LEU A 76 -10.58 -6.92 -6.04
CA LEU A 76 -11.20 -5.64 -5.74
C LEU A 76 -11.25 -4.68 -6.95
N ASP A 77 -10.67 -5.08 -8.06
CA ASP A 77 -10.63 -4.32 -9.31
C ASP A 77 -10.08 -2.89 -9.12
N VAL A 78 -8.91 -2.82 -8.54
CA VAL A 78 -8.14 -1.59 -8.37
C VAL A 78 -6.68 -1.83 -8.71
N PRO A 79 -5.95 -0.80 -9.14
CA PRO A 79 -4.50 -0.92 -9.31
C PRO A 79 -3.81 -1.02 -7.94
N ILE A 80 -2.63 -1.62 -7.90
CA ILE A 80 -1.81 -1.73 -6.68
C ILE A 80 -1.60 -0.37 -6.01
N SER A 81 -1.43 0.68 -6.80
CA SER A 81 -1.22 2.04 -6.29
C SER A 81 -2.37 2.54 -5.41
N TYR A 82 -3.58 2.02 -5.62
CA TYR A 82 -4.75 2.37 -4.81
C TYR A 82 -4.50 2.17 -3.31
N PHE A 83 -3.82 1.10 -2.94
CA PHE A 83 -3.58 0.76 -1.53
C PHE A 83 -2.58 1.71 -0.86
N PHE A 84 -1.81 2.45 -1.62
CA PHE A 84 -0.82 3.41 -1.13
C PHE A 84 -1.26 4.87 -1.31
N ASP A 85 -2.42 5.09 -1.91
CA ASP A 85 -2.97 6.42 -2.10
C ASP A 85 -3.32 7.07 -0.73
N ASP A 86 -3.17 8.38 -0.67
CA ASP A 86 -3.55 9.20 0.49
C ASP A 86 -2.79 8.89 1.78
N MET A 87 -1.60 8.30 1.68
CA MET A 87 -0.74 8.14 2.85
C MET A 87 -0.28 9.50 3.36
N SER A 88 -0.41 9.71 4.68
CA SER A 88 0.14 10.87 5.33
C SER A 88 1.67 10.85 5.31
N GLU A 89 2.29 12.01 5.43
CA GLU A 89 3.74 12.12 5.51
C GLU A 89 4.30 11.37 6.72
N GLY A 90 3.61 11.41 7.85
CA GLY A 90 3.97 10.63 9.04
C GLY A 90 3.93 9.12 8.79
N THR A 91 2.93 8.66 8.03
CA THR A 91 2.85 7.24 7.63
C THR A 91 4.01 6.85 6.72
N MET A 92 4.33 7.67 5.73
CA MET A 92 5.47 7.42 4.84
C MET A 92 6.79 7.32 5.61
N ARG A 93 6.98 8.15 6.63
CA ARG A 93 8.17 8.15 7.49
C ARG A 93 8.28 6.94 8.40
N SER A 94 7.23 6.16 8.54
CA SER A 94 7.24 4.92 9.30
C SER A 94 7.82 3.73 8.54
N SER A 95 8.23 3.92 7.29
CA SER A 95 8.83 2.83 6.52
C SER A 95 10.11 2.32 7.21
N PRO A 96 10.46 1.02 7.05
CA PRO A 96 11.66 0.47 7.66
C PRO A 96 12.93 1.23 7.28
N ARG A 97 13.00 1.73 6.06
CA ARG A 97 14.13 2.54 5.59
C ARG A 97 14.26 3.86 6.37
N TRP A 98 13.13 4.53 6.65
CA TRP A 98 13.11 5.78 7.40
C TRP A 98 13.46 5.55 8.86
N ILE A 99 12.87 4.54 9.47
CA ILE A 99 13.12 4.17 10.86
C ILE A 99 14.62 3.85 11.07
N SER A 100 15.22 3.10 10.16
CA SER A 100 16.62 2.72 10.26
C SER A 100 17.59 3.89 10.07
N ARG A 101 17.19 4.93 9.35
CA ARG A 101 18.02 6.12 9.09
C ARG A 101 17.83 7.24 10.11
N GLY A 102 16.79 7.16 10.94
CA GLY A 102 16.47 8.21 11.88
C GLY A 102 16.17 9.55 11.19
N ASP A 103 16.47 10.66 11.85
CA ASP A 103 16.16 12.01 11.35
C ASP A 103 16.90 12.39 10.06
N SER A 104 18.00 11.72 9.75
CA SER A 104 18.76 11.97 8.52
C SER A 104 17.99 11.62 7.24
N ALA A 105 16.96 10.80 7.36
CA ALA A 105 16.11 10.42 6.24
C ALA A 105 15.26 11.59 5.71
N GLY A 106 15.03 12.63 6.52
CA GLY A 106 14.31 13.83 6.09
C GLY A 106 14.96 14.59 4.93
N ALA A 107 16.28 14.45 4.76
CA ALA A 107 17.01 15.09 3.68
C ALA A 107 16.77 14.47 2.29
N LEU A 108 16.12 13.30 2.22
CA LEU A 108 15.84 12.60 0.97
C LEU A 108 14.50 12.98 0.35
N ASN A 109 13.79 13.92 0.96
CA ASN A 109 12.48 14.35 0.46
C ASN A 109 12.58 15.21 -0.79
N GLY A 110 11.78 14.91 -1.76
CA GLY A 110 11.42 15.80 -2.85
C GLY A 110 12.44 15.90 -3.98
N GLU A 111 13.73 15.85 -3.71
CA GLU A 111 14.75 15.99 -4.76
C GLU A 111 15.03 14.71 -5.54
N GLN A 112 14.65 13.56 -5.00
CA GLN A 112 14.97 12.27 -5.61
C GLN A 112 13.92 11.76 -6.58
N ILE A 113 12.72 12.30 -6.56
CA ILE A 113 11.72 11.96 -7.57
C ILE A 113 11.78 13.00 -8.67
N LYS A 114 12.87 12.97 -9.43
CA LYS A 114 13.02 13.82 -10.62
C LYS A 114 12.32 13.24 -11.84
N ASP A 115 11.90 11.98 -11.78
CA ASP A 115 11.15 11.35 -12.84
C ASP A 115 9.67 11.77 -12.76
N PRO A 116 9.17 12.56 -13.74
CA PRO A 116 7.77 12.97 -13.75
C PRO A 116 6.80 11.79 -13.73
N MET A 117 7.19 10.63 -14.26
CA MET A 117 6.35 9.44 -14.29
C MET A 117 6.16 8.81 -12.90
N ALA A 118 7.02 9.15 -11.93
CA ALA A 118 6.87 8.69 -10.55
C ALA A 118 5.84 9.50 -9.75
N ARG A 119 5.37 10.63 -10.28
CA ARG A 119 4.35 11.44 -9.62
C ARG A 119 2.97 10.82 -9.81
N ARG A 120 2.19 10.78 -8.72
CA ARG A 120 0.82 10.28 -8.74
C ARG A 120 -0.04 10.95 -9.81
N GLU A 121 0.00 12.25 -9.90
CA GLU A 121 -0.78 13.04 -10.86
C GLU A 121 -0.46 12.66 -12.30
N THR A 122 0.82 12.45 -12.60
CA THR A 122 1.26 12.03 -13.93
C THR A 122 0.73 10.63 -14.26
N LEU A 123 0.80 9.71 -13.29
CA LEU A 123 0.29 8.34 -13.46
C LEU A 123 -1.22 8.34 -13.65
N GLU A 124 -1.95 9.17 -12.94
CA GLU A 124 -3.40 9.32 -13.11
C GLU A 124 -3.74 9.89 -14.50
N LEU A 125 -2.99 10.87 -14.96
CA LEU A 125 -3.16 11.43 -16.29
C LEU A 125 -2.91 10.38 -17.39
N VAL A 126 -1.81 9.63 -17.29
CA VAL A 126 -1.47 8.55 -18.21
C VAL A 126 -2.58 7.49 -18.23
N ARG A 127 -3.06 7.09 -17.05
CA ARG A 127 -4.16 6.13 -16.94
C ARG A 127 -5.42 6.64 -17.64
N THR A 128 -5.81 7.88 -17.37
CA THR A 128 -6.97 8.53 -18.01
C THR A 128 -6.80 8.57 -19.51
N TYR A 129 -5.60 8.89 -20.00
CA TYR A 129 -5.28 8.89 -21.44
C TYR A 129 -5.58 7.53 -22.07
N TYR A 130 -5.15 6.43 -21.44
CA TYR A 130 -5.36 5.09 -21.98
C TYR A 130 -6.79 4.56 -21.83
N THR A 131 -7.63 5.17 -21.00
CA THR A 131 -9.05 4.82 -20.92
C THR A 131 -9.86 5.40 -22.09
N ILE A 132 -9.32 6.33 -22.87
CA ILE A 132 -9.98 6.92 -24.04
C ILE A 132 -9.93 5.90 -25.18
N GLU A 133 -11.09 5.37 -25.55
CA GLU A 133 -11.20 4.31 -26.56
C GLU A 133 -10.89 4.78 -27.98
N LYS A 134 -11.14 6.05 -28.30
CA LYS A 134 -10.95 6.59 -29.65
C LYS A 134 -9.54 7.15 -29.81
N PRO A 135 -8.68 6.53 -30.64
CA PRO A 135 -7.30 7.01 -30.84
C PRO A 135 -7.20 8.45 -31.28
N ALA A 136 -8.16 8.92 -32.12
CA ALA A 136 -8.19 10.30 -32.59
C ALA A 136 -8.40 11.32 -31.47
N VAL A 137 -9.18 10.96 -30.44
CA VAL A 137 -9.40 11.82 -29.29
C VAL A 137 -8.15 11.83 -28.39
N ARG A 138 -7.49 10.67 -28.19
CA ARG A 138 -6.23 10.59 -27.43
C ARG A 138 -5.14 11.48 -28.02
N LYS A 139 -5.03 11.54 -29.36
CA LYS A 139 -4.04 12.37 -30.04
C LYS A 139 -4.28 13.90 -29.93
N ARG A 140 -5.49 14.29 -29.52
CA ARG A 140 -5.85 15.71 -29.33
C ARG A 140 -5.56 16.19 -27.90
N MET A 141 -5.25 15.29 -26.99
CA MET A 141 -4.88 15.67 -25.63
C MET A 141 -3.47 16.27 -25.61
N PRO A 142 -3.25 17.39 -24.88
CA PRO A 142 -1.95 18.01 -24.76
C PRO A 142 -0.93 17.13 -24.02
#